data_979d081e315532d24b29b3d58a1dfd3f
#
_entry.id   979d081e315532d24b29b3d58a1dfd3f
#
_cell.length_a   1.000
_cell.length_b   1.000
_cell.length_c   1.000
_cell.angle_alpha   90.00
_cell.angle_beta   90.00
_cell.angle_gamma   90.00
#
_symmetry.space_group_name_H-M   'P 1'
#
loop_
_entity.id
_entity.type
_entity.pdbx_description
1 polymer ?
#
loop_
_entity_poly.entity_id
_entity_poly.type
_entity_poly.pdbx_seq_one_letter_code
_entity_poly.pdbx_strand_id
1 'polypeptide(L)'
;MKFENLFIIALLSILFTSISSAKPIAATLTIGKNKQDFPGYVTKADDNNIYVSQFENGVSPAGYALSSVSDISWREPDDWKEAIDLWNRNEYKKGSAAFLEAMDNYKGIADSKHPLMKDNIGAQAVFYYMECLRRTGQFKAMMEPYVRVQKVNLGSKWQDQIRLFQGWAHLAGNKWSPLNLMMETYQINEKDIPGVGTYTVAPNELPLKNGINVHHMAQIFFLRAKSTDELANELDKELQAIEISDETMEERNELSSRIGVMRSKALTDYNRAMTINYGQDRGLSLRSMRDSLYLIKKMPSYAENFTMQKEAHGMAKLLNGLNPGIFPSELNDLLQEPVDPNAGK
;
A
#
# COMPACT_ATOMS: atom_id res chain seq x y z
N MET A 1 49.38 -32.83 8.80
CA MET A 1 48.89 -32.51 7.44
C MET A 1 47.58 -33.26 7.13
N LYS A 2 46.52 -33.18 7.96
CA LYS A 2 45.20 -33.82 7.71
C LYS A 2 44.00 -33.03 8.24
N PHE A 3 44.17 -31.87 8.84
CA PHE A 3 43.07 -31.09 9.39
C PHE A 3 42.68 -29.87 8.50
N GLU A 4 43.56 -29.36 7.67
CA GLU A 4 43.27 -28.20 6.82
C GLU A 4 42.37 -28.52 5.62
N ASN A 5 42.42 -29.74 5.08
CA ASN A 5 41.58 -30.15 3.95
C ASN A 5 40.11 -30.40 4.33
N LEU A 6 39.82 -30.71 5.61
CA LEU A 6 38.43 -30.91 6.05
C LEU A 6 37.68 -29.57 6.22
N PHE A 7 38.40 -28.50 6.57
CA PHE A 7 37.82 -27.16 6.75
C PHE A 7 37.50 -26.50 5.41
N ILE A 8 38.29 -26.75 4.37
CA ILE A 8 38.05 -26.21 3.02
C ILE A 8 36.82 -26.87 2.37
N ILE A 9 36.63 -28.18 2.59
CA ILE A 9 35.45 -28.89 2.08
C ILE A 9 34.17 -28.48 2.82
N ALA A 10 34.25 -28.20 4.14
CA ALA A 10 33.12 -27.68 4.89
C ALA A 10 32.78 -26.22 4.52
N LEU A 11 33.78 -25.38 4.21
CA LEU A 11 33.55 -24.02 3.73
C LEU A 11 32.98 -23.97 2.31
N LEU A 12 33.40 -24.89 1.43
CA LEU A 12 32.81 -25.01 0.08
C LEU A 12 31.39 -25.57 0.10
N SER A 13 31.02 -26.42 1.06
CA SER A 13 29.64 -26.90 1.19
C SER A 13 28.69 -25.86 1.82
N ILE A 14 29.18 -24.84 2.56
CA ILE A 14 28.38 -23.73 3.07
C ILE A 14 28.15 -22.65 1.99
N LEU A 15 29.01 -22.57 0.97
CA LEU A 15 28.82 -21.67 -0.18
C LEU A 15 27.82 -22.19 -1.23
N PHE A 16 27.37 -23.44 -1.10
CA PHE A 16 26.20 -23.98 -1.82
C PHE A 16 24.89 -23.80 -1.05
N THR A 17 24.78 -22.75 -0.20
CA THR A 17 23.48 -22.30 0.27
C THR A 17 22.67 -21.83 -0.93
N SER A 18 21.85 -22.77 -1.45
CA SER A 18 20.65 -22.54 -2.22
C SER A 18 20.57 -21.14 -2.88
N ILE A 19 21.21 -21.00 -4.04
CA ILE A 19 20.65 -20.10 -5.05
C ILE A 19 19.27 -20.71 -5.30
N SER A 20 18.24 -20.19 -4.62
CA SER A 20 16.86 -20.54 -4.89
C SER A 20 16.66 -20.29 -6.38
N SER A 21 16.75 -21.34 -7.17
CA SER A 21 16.50 -21.24 -8.60
C SER A 21 15.04 -20.83 -8.75
N ALA A 22 14.77 -19.87 -9.62
CA ALA A 22 13.40 -19.48 -9.91
C ALA A 22 12.60 -20.74 -10.27
N LYS A 23 11.39 -20.85 -9.74
CA LYS A 23 10.49 -21.98 -10.02
C LYS A 23 10.03 -21.91 -11.47
N PRO A 24 10.15 -22.99 -12.25
CA PRO A 24 9.69 -22.99 -13.64
C PRO A 24 8.17 -22.88 -13.71
N ILE A 25 7.66 -22.15 -14.71
CA ILE A 25 6.22 -21.97 -14.93
C ILE A 25 5.84 -22.66 -16.24
N ALA A 26 4.86 -23.55 -16.18
CA ALA A 26 4.31 -24.16 -17.37
C ALA A 26 3.68 -23.11 -18.30
N ALA A 27 4.07 -23.11 -19.56
CA ALA A 27 3.56 -22.20 -20.57
C ALA A 27 3.57 -22.85 -21.94
N THR A 28 2.78 -22.31 -22.86
CA THR A 28 2.85 -22.64 -24.27
C THR A 28 3.28 -21.39 -25.04
N LEU A 29 4.40 -21.47 -25.75
CA LEU A 29 4.90 -20.43 -26.62
C LEU A 29 4.38 -20.67 -28.05
N THR A 30 3.81 -19.66 -28.68
CA THR A 30 3.49 -19.70 -30.11
C THR A 30 4.62 -19.03 -30.89
N ILE A 31 5.34 -19.78 -31.72
CA ILE A 31 6.58 -19.34 -32.36
C ILE A 31 6.45 -19.35 -33.89
N GLY A 32 7.09 -18.37 -34.52
CA GLY A 32 7.31 -18.28 -35.94
C GLY A 32 6.08 -17.87 -36.75
N LYS A 33 6.27 -17.71 -38.07
CA LYS A 33 5.23 -17.33 -39.02
C LYS A 33 4.08 -18.34 -39.13
N ASN A 34 4.37 -19.60 -38.87
CA ASN A 34 3.40 -20.72 -38.95
C ASN A 34 2.64 -20.93 -37.65
N LYS A 35 2.84 -20.09 -36.62
CA LYS A 35 2.19 -20.17 -35.31
C LYS A 35 2.27 -21.57 -34.69
N GLN A 36 3.46 -22.12 -34.61
CA GLN A 36 3.68 -23.43 -34.02
C GLN A 36 3.72 -23.31 -32.49
N ASP A 37 2.98 -24.16 -31.80
CA ASP A 37 2.89 -24.19 -30.33
C ASP A 37 3.97 -25.07 -29.74
N PHE A 38 4.72 -24.52 -28.76
CA PHE A 38 5.76 -25.19 -28.00
C PHE A 38 5.40 -25.17 -26.50
N PRO A 39 4.82 -26.25 -25.97
CA PRO A 39 4.62 -26.38 -24.55
C PRO A 39 5.95 -26.59 -23.82
N GLY A 40 6.09 -26.02 -22.63
CA GLY A 40 7.29 -26.19 -21.82
C GLY A 40 7.20 -25.44 -20.48
N TYR A 41 8.32 -25.30 -19.81
CA TYR A 41 8.45 -24.69 -18.50
C TYR A 41 9.40 -23.50 -18.59
N VAL A 42 8.87 -22.30 -18.45
CA VAL A 42 9.66 -21.06 -18.48
C VAL A 42 10.42 -20.93 -17.16
N THR A 43 11.74 -20.82 -17.27
CA THR A 43 12.64 -20.68 -16.11
C THR A 43 13.10 -19.25 -15.90
N LYS A 44 13.21 -18.46 -17.00
CA LYS A 44 13.71 -17.10 -17.01
C LYS A 44 13.24 -16.37 -18.27
N ALA A 45 13.12 -15.06 -18.19
CA ALA A 45 13.04 -14.18 -19.35
C ALA A 45 13.84 -12.90 -19.09
N ASP A 46 14.46 -12.38 -20.13
CA ASP A 46 15.02 -11.04 -20.19
C ASP A 46 14.29 -10.23 -21.28
N ASP A 47 14.81 -9.06 -21.66
CA ASP A 47 14.14 -8.19 -22.64
C ASP A 47 14.20 -8.74 -24.07
N ASN A 48 15.08 -9.68 -24.35
CA ASN A 48 15.31 -10.23 -25.69
C ASN A 48 14.94 -11.70 -25.80
N ASN A 49 15.06 -12.49 -24.72
CA ASN A 49 14.95 -13.94 -24.77
C ASN A 49 14.04 -14.48 -23.65
N ILE A 50 13.39 -15.57 -23.95
CA ILE A 50 12.69 -16.41 -22.98
C ILE A 50 13.36 -17.81 -22.96
N TYR A 51 13.58 -18.35 -21.77
CA TYR A 51 14.28 -19.61 -21.54
C TYR A 51 13.29 -20.66 -21.09
N VAL A 52 13.14 -21.72 -21.90
CA VAL A 52 12.12 -22.76 -21.72
C VAL A 52 12.78 -24.13 -21.62
N SER A 53 12.46 -24.86 -20.58
CA SER A 53 12.80 -26.28 -20.40
C SER A 53 11.67 -27.17 -20.88
N GLN A 54 12.00 -28.34 -21.38
CA GLN A 54 11.03 -29.41 -21.62
C GLN A 54 10.70 -30.20 -20.33
N PHE A 55 11.44 -29.95 -19.25
CA PHE A 55 11.30 -30.66 -17.99
C PHE A 55 10.73 -29.72 -16.92
N GLU A 56 9.84 -30.24 -16.08
CA GLU A 56 9.18 -29.50 -15.02
C GLU A 56 10.17 -28.93 -13.98
N ASN A 57 11.28 -29.60 -13.76
CA ASN A 57 12.34 -29.11 -12.87
C ASN A 57 13.20 -27.98 -13.48
N GLY A 58 12.94 -27.58 -14.72
CA GLY A 58 13.60 -26.45 -15.38
C GLY A 58 15.03 -26.71 -15.84
N VAL A 59 15.51 -27.97 -15.85
CA VAL A 59 16.87 -28.28 -16.31
C VAL A 59 17.02 -28.10 -17.82
N SER A 60 18.23 -27.75 -18.26
CA SER A 60 18.62 -27.60 -19.68
C SER A 60 17.67 -26.67 -20.48
N PRO A 61 17.38 -25.46 -20.03
CA PRO A 61 16.48 -24.57 -20.77
C PRO A 61 17.11 -24.11 -22.08
N ALA A 62 16.32 -24.12 -23.16
CA ALA A 62 16.67 -23.52 -24.45
C ALA A 62 16.21 -22.05 -24.48
N GLY A 63 17.04 -21.15 -25.03
CA GLY A 63 16.70 -19.75 -25.24
C GLY A 63 15.97 -19.53 -26.56
N TYR A 64 14.84 -18.85 -26.52
CA TYR A 64 14.09 -18.43 -27.70
C TYR A 64 14.07 -16.89 -27.76
N ALA A 65 14.42 -16.32 -28.91
CA ALA A 65 14.32 -14.87 -29.08
C ALA A 65 12.84 -14.44 -28.99
N LEU A 66 12.51 -13.52 -28.09
CA LEU A 66 11.14 -13.02 -27.91
C LEU A 66 10.58 -12.38 -29.18
N SER A 67 11.43 -11.85 -30.06
CA SER A 67 11.03 -11.37 -31.38
C SER A 67 10.49 -12.48 -32.31
N SER A 68 10.77 -13.76 -32.06
CA SER A 68 10.22 -14.89 -32.79
C SER A 68 8.97 -15.48 -32.15
N VAL A 69 8.63 -15.07 -30.94
CA VAL A 69 7.45 -15.51 -30.19
C VAL A 69 6.31 -14.55 -30.48
N SER A 70 5.16 -15.05 -30.91
CA SER A 70 3.97 -14.25 -31.18
C SER A 70 3.00 -14.20 -30.02
N ASP A 71 2.99 -15.22 -29.15
CA ASP A 71 2.15 -15.31 -27.96
C ASP A 71 2.75 -16.22 -26.88
N ILE A 72 2.38 -15.99 -25.61
CA ILE A 72 2.73 -16.81 -24.47
C ILE A 72 1.47 -17.09 -23.65
N SER A 73 1.00 -18.32 -23.67
CA SER A 73 -0.11 -18.78 -22.83
C SER A 73 0.42 -19.40 -21.54
N TRP A 74 0.24 -18.72 -20.43
CA TRP A 74 0.69 -19.17 -19.12
C TRP A 74 -0.31 -20.12 -18.47
N ARG A 75 0.17 -21.21 -17.91
CA ARG A 75 -0.62 -22.03 -16.99
C ARG A 75 -0.37 -21.54 -15.57
N GLU A 76 -1.44 -21.06 -14.93
CA GLU A 76 -1.36 -20.57 -13.56
C GLU A 76 -0.90 -21.66 -12.59
N PRO A 77 0.23 -21.48 -11.87
CA PRO A 77 0.69 -22.42 -10.85
C PRO A 77 -0.28 -22.48 -9.65
N ASP A 78 -0.28 -23.60 -8.94
CA ASP A 78 -1.23 -23.81 -7.84
C ASP A 78 -0.93 -22.88 -6.63
N ASP A 79 0.34 -22.60 -6.33
CA ASP A 79 0.74 -21.62 -5.31
C ASP A 79 0.30 -20.19 -5.66
N TRP A 80 0.29 -19.82 -6.95
CA TRP A 80 -0.27 -18.55 -7.41
C TRP A 80 -1.78 -18.48 -7.22
N LYS A 81 -2.50 -19.56 -7.58
CA LYS A 81 -3.96 -19.64 -7.37
C LYS A 81 -4.32 -19.53 -5.89
N GLU A 82 -3.57 -20.22 -5.02
CA GLU A 82 -3.76 -20.11 -3.56
C GLU A 82 -3.56 -18.68 -3.07
N ALA A 83 -2.51 -17.99 -3.53
CA ALA A 83 -2.26 -16.59 -3.18
C ALA A 83 -3.40 -15.67 -3.63
N ILE A 84 -3.92 -15.85 -4.84
CA ILE A 84 -5.07 -15.10 -5.36
C ILE A 84 -6.35 -15.43 -4.58
N ASP A 85 -6.56 -16.69 -4.18
CA ASP A 85 -7.71 -17.06 -3.34
C ASP A 85 -7.67 -16.40 -1.95
N LEU A 86 -6.49 -16.31 -1.34
CA LEU A 86 -6.29 -15.57 -0.09
C LEU A 86 -6.61 -14.08 -0.27
N TRP A 87 -6.17 -13.49 -1.38
CA TRP A 87 -6.49 -12.11 -1.75
C TRP A 87 -8.00 -11.90 -1.89
N ASN A 88 -8.70 -12.75 -2.63
CA ASN A 88 -10.13 -12.66 -2.89
C ASN A 88 -10.97 -12.84 -1.60
N ARG A 89 -10.45 -13.58 -0.64
CA ARG A 89 -11.07 -13.76 0.70
C ARG A 89 -10.68 -12.64 1.68
N ASN A 90 -9.93 -11.62 1.25
CA ASN A 90 -9.42 -10.53 2.09
C ASN A 90 -8.49 -11.00 3.24
N GLU A 91 -7.88 -12.17 3.11
CA GLU A 91 -6.92 -12.73 4.08
C GLU A 91 -5.50 -12.16 3.84
N TYR A 92 -5.38 -10.83 3.80
CA TYR A 92 -4.16 -10.11 3.36
C TYR A 92 -2.91 -10.45 4.16
N LYS A 93 -3.04 -10.80 5.46
CA LYS A 93 -1.89 -11.19 6.28
C LYS A 93 -1.29 -12.52 5.82
N LYS A 94 -2.13 -13.50 5.47
CA LYS A 94 -1.66 -14.76 4.87
C LYS A 94 -1.25 -14.54 3.42
N GLY A 95 -2.03 -13.75 2.67
CA GLY A 95 -1.74 -13.38 1.30
C GLY A 95 -0.37 -12.73 1.14
N SER A 96 0.07 -11.89 2.09
CA SER A 96 1.42 -11.28 2.02
C SER A 96 2.53 -12.34 2.05
N ALA A 97 2.40 -13.39 2.85
CA ALA A 97 3.38 -14.48 2.88
C ALA A 97 3.38 -15.28 1.56
N ALA A 98 2.18 -15.60 1.04
CA ALA A 98 2.04 -16.34 -0.20
C ALA A 98 2.56 -15.54 -1.42
N PHE A 99 2.28 -14.24 -1.50
CA PHE A 99 2.81 -13.39 -2.57
C PHE A 99 4.31 -13.12 -2.44
N LEU A 100 4.87 -13.06 -1.23
CA LEU A 100 6.32 -13.00 -1.03
C LEU A 100 6.99 -14.26 -1.58
N GLU A 101 6.45 -15.44 -1.28
CA GLU A 101 6.94 -16.71 -1.84
C GLU A 101 6.81 -16.74 -3.37
N ALA A 102 5.66 -16.33 -3.92
CA ALA A 102 5.47 -16.24 -5.37
C ALA A 102 6.45 -15.25 -6.02
N MET A 103 6.73 -14.12 -5.37
CA MET A 103 7.70 -13.12 -5.81
C MET A 103 9.10 -13.72 -5.90
N ASP A 104 9.50 -14.58 -4.97
CA ASP A 104 10.79 -15.26 -4.99
C ASP A 104 10.84 -16.41 -6.00
N ASN A 105 9.75 -17.19 -6.07
CA ASN A 105 9.61 -18.29 -7.01
C ASN A 105 9.67 -17.82 -8.48
N TYR A 106 9.04 -16.67 -8.80
CA TYR A 106 8.87 -16.21 -10.19
C TYR A 106 9.73 -14.97 -10.53
N LYS A 107 10.75 -14.67 -9.72
CA LYS A 107 11.68 -13.55 -9.96
C LYS A 107 12.36 -13.59 -11.33
N GLY A 108 12.57 -14.79 -11.88
CA GLY A 108 13.25 -14.99 -13.17
C GLY A 108 12.52 -14.38 -14.37
N ILE A 109 11.22 -14.10 -14.26
CA ILE A 109 10.41 -13.51 -15.35
C ILE A 109 9.89 -12.10 -15.03
N ALA A 110 10.00 -11.66 -13.78
CA ALA A 110 9.36 -10.42 -13.29
C ALA A 110 9.83 -9.16 -14.01
N ASP A 111 11.11 -9.05 -14.32
CA ASP A 111 11.78 -7.81 -14.70
C ASP A 111 11.87 -7.59 -16.23
N SER A 112 11.51 -8.58 -17.06
CA SER A 112 11.53 -8.41 -18.52
C SER A 112 10.58 -7.32 -19.00
N LYS A 113 11.10 -6.37 -19.80
CA LYS A 113 10.35 -5.24 -20.37
C LYS A 113 9.67 -5.54 -21.70
N HIS A 114 9.88 -6.75 -22.22
CA HIS A 114 9.26 -7.13 -23.49
C HIS A 114 7.72 -7.11 -23.40
N PRO A 115 6.99 -6.63 -24.42
CA PRO A 115 5.53 -6.54 -24.40
C PRO A 115 4.81 -7.86 -24.08
N LEU A 116 5.32 -9.00 -24.56
CA LEU A 116 4.77 -10.32 -24.27
C LEU A 116 4.93 -10.75 -22.80
N MET A 117 5.84 -10.11 -22.06
CA MET A 117 6.06 -10.35 -20.63
C MET A 117 5.29 -9.37 -19.74
N LYS A 118 4.45 -8.53 -20.33
CA LYS A 118 3.62 -7.58 -19.59
C LYS A 118 2.63 -8.33 -18.70
N ASP A 119 2.47 -7.83 -17.47
CA ASP A 119 1.55 -8.41 -16.48
C ASP A 119 1.82 -9.91 -16.19
N ASN A 120 3.08 -10.37 -16.30
CA ASN A 120 3.42 -11.74 -15.93
C ASN A 120 3.26 -12.00 -14.42
N ILE A 121 3.17 -13.26 -14.02
CA ILE A 121 2.90 -13.66 -12.63
C ILE A 121 3.95 -13.09 -11.66
N GLY A 122 5.23 -13.09 -12.04
CA GLY A 122 6.30 -12.54 -11.20
C GLY A 122 6.13 -11.02 -10.95
N ALA A 123 5.74 -10.27 -11.99
CA ALA A 123 5.44 -8.84 -11.87
C ALA A 123 4.20 -8.59 -11.01
N GLN A 124 3.13 -9.36 -11.21
CA GLN A 124 1.92 -9.27 -10.40
C GLN A 124 2.16 -9.66 -8.94
N ALA A 125 3.01 -10.65 -8.66
CA ALA A 125 3.35 -11.05 -7.29
C ALA A 125 3.93 -9.88 -6.47
N VAL A 126 4.84 -9.10 -7.07
CA VAL A 126 5.38 -7.89 -6.42
C VAL A 126 4.28 -6.88 -6.10
N PHE A 127 3.36 -6.66 -7.02
CA PHE A 127 2.25 -5.74 -6.82
C PHE A 127 1.31 -6.19 -5.69
N TYR A 128 0.84 -7.43 -5.73
CA TYR A 128 -0.08 -7.96 -4.70
C TYR A 128 0.58 -8.05 -3.33
N TYR A 129 1.87 -8.34 -3.28
CA TYR A 129 2.64 -8.28 -2.03
C TYR A 129 2.60 -6.87 -1.43
N MET A 130 2.90 -5.84 -2.23
CA MET A 130 2.79 -4.44 -1.82
C MET A 130 1.39 -4.07 -1.31
N GLU A 131 0.35 -4.48 -2.03
CA GLU A 131 -1.03 -4.24 -1.62
C GLU A 131 -1.40 -4.95 -0.32
N CYS A 132 -0.94 -6.18 -0.10
CA CYS A 132 -1.15 -6.88 1.16
C CYS A 132 -0.47 -6.16 2.34
N LEU A 133 0.77 -5.70 2.17
CA LEU A 133 1.49 -4.92 3.18
C LEU A 133 0.74 -3.61 3.49
N ARG A 134 0.28 -2.90 2.48
CA ARG A 134 -0.50 -1.67 2.63
C ARG A 134 -1.81 -1.92 3.40
N ARG A 135 -2.58 -2.93 2.99
CA ARG A 135 -3.88 -3.25 3.61
C ARG A 135 -3.74 -3.72 5.05
N THR A 136 -2.63 -4.37 5.39
CA THR A 136 -2.33 -4.81 6.76
C THR A 136 -1.61 -3.77 7.61
N GLY A 137 -1.25 -2.61 7.04
CA GLY A 137 -0.57 -1.53 7.76
C GLY A 137 0.92 -1.77 7.99
N GLN A 138 1.54 -2.70 7.27
CA GLN A 138 2.97 -3.02 7.37
C GLN A 138 3.82 -2.08 6.51
N PHE A 139 3.66 -0.76 6.71
CA PHE A 139 4.23 0.25 5.82
C PHE A 139 5.76 0.22 5.75
N LYS A 140 6.45 -0.05 6.88
CA LYS A 140 7.92 -0.14 6.89
C LYS A 140 8.43 -1.26 5.99
N ALA A 141 7.70 -2.38 5.92
CA ALA A 141 8.04 -3.50 5.05
C ALA A 141 7.83 -3.20 3.56
N MET A 142 7.13 -2.12 3.21
CA MET A 142 6.91 -1.73 1.80
C MET A 142 8.14 -1.11 1.14
N MET A 143 9.14 -0.66 1.90
CA MET A 143 10.28 0.10 1.35
C MET A 143 11.10 -0.70 0.35
N GLU A 144 11.41 -1.95 0.65
CA GLU A 144 12.18 -2.82 -0.23
C GLU A 144 11.41 -3.22 -1.50
N PRO A 145 10.19 -3.82 -1.39
CA PRO A 145 9.44 -4.20 -2.59
C PRO A 145 8.99 -2.99 -3.42
N TYR A 146 8.93 -1.76 -2.85
CA TYR A 146 8.65 -0.55 -3.62
C TYR A 146 9.70 -0.31 -4.71
N VAL A 147 10.98 -0.48 -4.40
CA VAL A 147 12.05 -0.34 -5.41
C VAL A 147 11.89 -1.38 -6.53
N ARG A 148 11.39 -2.56 -6.19
CA ARG A 148 11.18 -3.65 -7.14
C ARG A 148 9.94 -3.42 -8.01
N VAL A 149 8.81 -2.96 -7.44
CA VAL A 149 7.58 -2.73 -8.20
C VAL A 149 7.74 -1.70 -9.31
N GLN A 150 8.68 -0.75 -9.17
CA GLN A 150 9.01 0.23 -10.21
C GLN A 150 9.75 -0.39 -11.42
N LYS A 151 10.37 -1.55 -11.25
CA LYS A 151 11.18 -2.21 -12.27
C LYS A 151 10.40 -3.27 -13.04
N VAL A 152 9.35 -3.83 -12.46
CA VAL A 152 8.56 -4.88 -13.10
C VAL A 152 7.69 -4.36 -14.25
N ASN A 153 7.33 -5.25 -15.17
CA ASN A 153 6.56 -4.91 -16.37
C ASN A 153 5.06 -5.05 -16.12
N LEU A 154 4.48 -4.03 -15.51
CA LEU A 154 3.05 -3.94 -15.25
C LEU A 154 2.37 -2.93 -16.18
N GLY A 155 1.22 -3.29 -16.71
CA GLY A 155 0.44 -2.49 -17.64
C GLY A 155 -0.23 -1.26 -17.03
N SER A 156 -0.89 -0.49 -17.89
CA SER A 156 -1.50 0.80 -17.50
C SER A 156 -2.51 0.69 -16.36
N LYS A 157 -3.26 -0.42 -16.27
CA LYS A 157 -4.25 -0.64 -15.20
C LYS A 157 -3.66 -0.63 -13.77
N TRP A 158 -2.35 -0.85 -13.64
CA TRP A 158 -1.64 -0.90 -12.36
C TRP A 158 -0.96 0.42 -11.98
N GLN A 159 -0.72 1.32 -12.98
CA GLN A 159 0.18 2.46 -12.83
C GLN A 159 -0.29 3.47 -11.78
N ASP A 160 -1.59 3.71 -11.67
CA ASP A 160 -2.13 4.64 -10.67
C ASP A 160 -1.85 4.15 -9.24
N GLN A 161 -2.04 2.84 -8.99
CA GLN A 161 -1.73 2.27 -7.69
C GLN A 161 -0.21 2.23 -7.43
N ILE A 162 0.61 1.93 -8.44
CA ILE A 162 2.08 1.97 -8.32
C ILE A 162 2.55 3.37 -7.97
N ARG A 163 1.96 4.41 -8.57
CA ARG A 163 2.22 5.79 -8.20
C ARG A 163 1.84 6.08 -6.74
N LEU A 164 0.71 5.57 -6.26
CA LEU A 164 0.32 5.71 -4.86
C LEU A 164 1.26 4.96 -3.90
N PHE A 165 1.88 3.86 -4.31
CA PHE A 165 2.90 3.20 -3.50
C PHE A 165 4.09 4.10 -3.18
N GLN A 166 4.41 5.09 -4.03
CA GLN A 166 5.40 6.12 -3.69
C GLN A 166 4.96 6.94 -2.47
N GLY A 167 3.69 7.33 -2.41
CA GLY A 167 3.13 8.03 -1.24
C GLY A 167 3.21 7.16 0.02
N TRP A 168 2.87 5.89 -0.07
CA TRP A 168 3.01 4.94 1.04
C TRP A 168 4.46 4.73 1.47
N ALA A 169 5.42 4.73 0.54
CA ALA A 169 6.84 4.67 0.85
C ALA A 169 7.33 5.95 1.55
N HIS A 170 6.85 7.13 1.13
CA HIS A 170 7.14 8.38 1.83
C HIS A 170 6.59 8.36 3.27
N LEU A 171 5.35 7.88 3.47
CA LEU A 171 4.75 7.69 4.79
C LEU A 171 5.61 6.75 5.65
N ALA A 172 6.02 5.60 5.10
CA ALA A 172 6.85 4.61 5.80
C ALA A 172 8.21 5.18 6.24
N GLY A 173 8.76 6.11 5.44
CA GLY A 173 10.02 6.80 5.70
C GLY A 173 9.88 8.11 6.49
N ASN A 174 8.69 8.45 6.98
CA ASN A 174 8.38 9.72 7.67
C ASN A 174 8.76 10.97 6.85
N LYS A 175 8.63 10.88 5.53
CA LYS A 175 8.96 11.98 4.60
C LYS A 175 7.72 12.85 4.36
N TRP A 176 7.36 13.67 5.34
CA TRP A 176 6.08 14.38 5.35
C TRP A 176 5.95 15.45 4.28
N SER A 177 6.95 16.33 4.12
CA SER A 177 6.92 17.38 3.09
C SER A 177 6.88 16.82 1.66
N PRO A 178 7.72 15.84 1.26
CA PRO A 178 7.59 15.19 -0.04
C PRO A 178 6.24 14.48 -0.24
N LEU A 179 5.70 13.85 0.81
CA LEU A 179 4.39 13.21 0.77
C LEU A 179 3.27 14.23 0.53
N ASN A 180 3.27 15.31 1.30
CA ASN A 180 2.26 16.36 1.18
C ASN A 180 2.28 16.98 -0.23
N LEU A 181 3.46 17.36 -0.71
CA LEU A 181 3.64 17.91 -2.06
C LEU A 181 3.13 16.95 -3.14
N MET A 182 3.44 15.66 -3.02
CA MET A 182 2.94 14.64 -3.94
C MET A 182 1.40 14.57 -3.91
N MET A 183 0.79 14.57 -2.72
CA MET A 183 -0.68 14.49 -2.59
C MET A 183 -1.39 15.74 -3.13
N GLU A 184 -0.78 16.90 -3.04
CA GLU A 184 -1.32 18.15 -3.61
C GLU A 184 -1.35 18.15 -5.14
N THR A 185 -0.53 17.32 -5.81
CA THR A 185 -0.61 17.16 -7.27
C THR A 185 -1.92 16.50 -7.74
N TYR A 186 -2.61 15.78 -6.85
CA TYR A 186 -3.92 15.20 -7.15
C TYR A 186 -5.01 16.26 -6.93
N GLN A 187 -5.44 16.88 -8.02
CA GLN A 187 -6.51 17.88 -8.00
C GLN A 187 -7.87 17.18 -7.90
N ILE A 188 -8.33 16.96 -6.66
CA ILE A 188 -9.67 16.41 -6.41
C ILE A 188 -10.60 17.57 -6.12
N ASN A 189 -11.57 17.80 -7.01
CA ASN A 189 -12.61 18.79 -6.79
C ASN A 189 -13.66 18.25 -5.82
N GLU A 190 -14.21 19.11 -4.95
CA GLU A 190 -15.23 18.71 -3.98
C GLU A 190 -16.48 18.10 -4.62
N LYS A 191 -16.90 18.62 -5.78
CA LYS A 191 -18.03 18.10 -6.56
C LYS A 191 -17.82 16.69 -7.13
N ASP A 192 -16.56 16.23 -7.20
CA ASP A 192 -16.19 14.91 -7.71
C ASP A 192 -16.08 13.88 -6.57
N ILE A 193 -16.23 14.33 -5.30
CA ILE A 193 -16.21 13.45 -4.15
C ILE A 193 -17.59 12.81 -3.99
N PRO A 194 -17.70 11.47 -3.98
CA PRO A 194 -18.97 10.81 -3.77
C PRO A 194 -19.58 11.21 -2.42
N GLY A 195 -20.84 11.64 -2.44
CA GLY A 195 -21.60 11.93 -1.21
C GLY A 195 -21.86 10.65 -0.39
N VAL A 196 -21.97 10.80 0.92
CA VAL A 196 -22.39 9.72 1.80
C VAL A 196 -23.76 9.20 1.37
N GLY A 197 -23.87 7.92 1.04
CA GLY A 197 -25.14 7.29 0.63
C GLY A 197 -25.37 7.17 -0.89
N THR A 198 -24.46 7.63 -1.73
CA THR A 198 -24.58 7.48 -3.21
C THR A 198 -24.05 6.15 -3.75
N TYR A 199 -23.67 5.22 -2.90
CA TYR A 199 -23.06 3.94 -3.28
C TYR A 199 -24.09 2.88 -3.64
N THR A 200 -24.82 3.08 -4.73
CA THR A 200 -25.65 2.03 -5.38
C THR A 200 -24.88 1.26 -6.45
N VAL A 201 -23.64 1.70 -6.77
CA VAL A 201 -22.76 1.08 -7.77
C VAL A 201 -21.45 0.69 -7.08
N ALA A 202 -20.85 -0.43 -7.50
CA ALA A 202 -19.55 -0.85 -6.97
C ALA A 202 -18.54 0.30 -7.11
N PRO A 203 -17.79 0.67 -6.05
CA PRO A 203 -16.93 1.87 -6.05
C PRO A 203 -15.86 1.89 -7.17
N ASN A 204 -15.45 0.74 -7.67
CA ASN A 204 -14.52 0.56 -8.79
C ASN A 204 -15.14 0.89 -10.16
N GLU A 205 -16.47 0.99 -10.25
CA GLU A 205 -17.21 1.27 -11.50
C GLU A 205 -17.59 2.74 -11.64
N LEU A 206 -17.32 3.58 -10.61
CA LEU A 206 -17.54 5.02 -10.68
C LEU A 206 -16.32 5.69 -11.32
N PRO A 207 -16.35 5.98 -12.64
CA PRO A 207 -15.31 6.79 -13.26
C PRO A 207 -15.46 8.22 -12.74
N LEU A 208 -14.52 8.65 -11.90
CA LEU A 208 -14.41 10.07 -11.60
C LEU A 208 -13.96 10.81 -12.85
N LYS A 209 -14.46 12.03 -13.02
CA LYS A 209 -14.15 12.86 -14.20
C LYS A 209 -12.65 13.02 -14.48
N ASN A 210 -11.79 12.81 -13.48
CA ASN A 210 -10.33 12.91 -13.58
C ASN A 210 -9.62 11.54 -13.65
N GLY A 211 -10.33 10.44 -13.89
CA GLY A 211 -9.75 9.10 -13.99
C GLY A 211 -9.29 8.50 -12.64
N ILE A 212 -9.50 9.19 -11.51
CA ILE A 212 -9.16 8.70 -10.18
C ILE A 212 -10.33 7.86 -9.68
N ASN A 213 -10.14 6.58 -9.43
CA ASN A 213 -11.17 5.74 -8.85
C ASN A 213 -11.33 5.99 -7.33
N VAL A 214 -12.49 5.59 -6.80
CA VAL A 214 -12.86 5.83 -5.38
C VAL A 214 -11.84 5.22 -4.39
N HIS A 215 -11.28 4.06 -4.74
CA HIS A 215 -10.27 3.40 -3.93
C HIS A 215 -8.95 4.20 -3.86
N HIS A 216 -8.50 4.74 -5.00
CA HIS A 216 -7.34 5.62 -5.04
C HIS A 216 -7.62 6.95 -4.32
N MET A 217 -8.82 7.51 -4.49
CA MET A 217 -9.23 8.74 -3.81
C MET A 217 -9.15 8.62 -2.29
N ALA A 218 -9.66 7.52 -1.72
CA ALA A 218 -9.57 7.28 -0.28
C ALA A 218 -8.11 7.22 0.21
N GLN A 219 -7.23 6.57 -0.55
CA GLN A 219 -5.80 6.54 -0.24
C GLN A 219 -5.16 7.93 -0.30
N ILE A 220 -5.48 8.74 -1.31
CA ILE A 220 -4.97 10.10 -1.46
C ILE A 220 -5.39 10.95 -0.26
N PHE A 221 -6.67 10.90 0.13
CA PHE A 221 -7.14 11.63 1.31
C PHE A 221 -6.44 11.19 2.59
N PHE A 222 -6.29 9.89 2.81
CA PHE A 222 -5.56 9.40 3.98
C PHE A 222 -4.10 9.86 4.02
N LEU A 223 -3.38 9.73 2.90
CA LEU A 223 -1.97 10.13 2.81
C LEU A 223 -1.80 11.63 2.98
N ARG A 224 -2.70 12.45 2.41
CA ARG A 224 -2.72 13.91 2.56
C ARG A 224 -3.04 14.31 3.99
N ALA A 225 -4.06 13.71 4.61
CA ALA A 225 -4.39 13.94 6.00
C ALA A 225 -3.19 13.64 6.92
N LYS A 226 -2.57 12.46 6.72
CA LYS A 226 -1.44 12.03 7.54
C LYS A 226 -0.24 12.97 7.41
N SER A 227 0.13 13.38 6.19
CA SER A 227 1.24 14.33 6.00
C SER A 227 0.92 15.70 6.58
N THR A 228 -0.31 16.18 6.42
CA THR A 228 -0.73 17.49 6.95
C THR A 228 -0.75 17.51 8.48
N ASP A 229 -1.24 16.42 9.14
CA ASP A 229 -1.22 16.31 10.61
C ASP A 229 0.22 16.26 11.15
N GLU A 230 1.12 15.52 10.51
CA GLU A 230 2.51 15.43 10.96
C GLU A 230 3.28 16.73 10.74
N LEU A 231 3.04 17.46 9.64
CA LEU A 231 3.58 18.79 9.45
C LEU A 231 3.02 19.80 10.48
N ALA A 232 1.74 19.68 10.87
CA ALA A 232 1.17 20.46 11.95
C ALA A 232 1.83 20.12 13.30
N ASN A 233 2.19 18.86 13.55
CA ASN A 233 2.93 18.44 14.74
C ASN A 233 4.37 19.01 14.78
N GLU A 234 5.02 19.17 13.63
CA GLU A 234 6.33 19.82 13.53
C GLU A 234 6.22 21.30 13.91
N LEU A 235 5.23 22.03 13.35
CA LEU A 235 4.96 23.43 13.71
C LEU A 235 4.53 23.60 15.18
N ASP A 236 3.82 22.65 15.76
CA ASP A 236 3.44 22.68 17.18
C ASP A 236 4.66 22.59 18.11
N LYS A 237 5.66 21.80 17.73
CA LYS A 237 6.95 21.76 18.44
C LYS A 237 7.70 23.09 18.32
N GLU A 238 7.68 23.73 17.15
CA GLU A 238 8.26 25.06 16.95
C GLU A 238 7.55 26.08 17.85
N LEU A 239 6.20 26.08 17.87
CA LEU A 239 5.40 26.95 18.72
C LEU A 239 5.72 26.78 20.21
N GLN A 240 5.93 25.54 20.67
CA GLN A 240 6.29 25.23 22.05
C GLN A 240 7.71 25.68 22.41
N ALA A 241 8.61 25.80 21.44
CA ALA A 241 9.98 26.25 21.63
C ALA A 241 10.12 27.81 21.72
N ILE A 242 9.10 28.54 21.23
CA ILE A 242 9.11 30.02 21.29
C ILE A 242 8.72 30.46 22.70
N GLU A 243 9.59 31.27 23.33
CA GLU A 243 9.33 31.83 24.66
C GLU A 243 8.09 32.73 24.64
N ILE A 244 7.32 32.74 25.72
CA ILE A 244 6.12 33.54 25.84
C ILE A 244 6.52 34.96 26.31
N SER A 245 6.43 35.92 25.39
CA SER A 245 6.64 37.33 25.66
C SER A 245 5.75 38.19 24.77
N ASP A 246 5.63 39.48 25.10
CA ASP A 246 4.87 40.42 24.26
C ASP A 246 5.46 40.52 22.84
N GLU A 247 6.78 40.38 22.71
CA GLU A 247 7.50 40.47 21.44
C GLU A 247 7.25 39.24 20.52
N THR A 248 6.99 38.09 21.13
CA THR A 248 6.78 36.82 20.40
C THR A 248 5.30 36.46 20.25
N MET A 249 4.40 37.23 20.85
CA MET A 249 2.97 36.89 20.89
C MET A 249 2.33 36.85 19.51
N GLU A 250 2.71 37.74 18.59
CA GLU A 250 2.19 37.76 17.21
C GLU A 250 2.61 36.50 16.44
N GLU A 251 3.90 36.17 16.50
CA GLU A 251 4.44 34.95 15.88
C GLU A 251 3.77 33.68 16.42
N ARG A 252 3.58 33.59 17.73
CA ARG A 252 2.88 32.46 18.38
C ARG A 252 1.43 32.34 17.92
N ASN A 253 0.72 33.46 17.79
CA ASN A 253 -0.65 33.48 17.34
C ASN A 253 -0.77 33.05 15.87
N GLU A 254 0.15 33.48 15.00
CA GLU A 254 0.20 33.11 13.60
C GLU A 254 0.44 31.60 13.47
N LEU A 255 1.45 31.04 14.17
CA LEU A 255 1.73 29.61 14.17
C LEU A 255 0.56 28.79 14.71
N SER A 256 -0.06 29.22 15.82
CA SER A 256 -1.23 28.55 16.39
C SER A 256 -2.40 28.50 15.41
N SER A 257 -2.68 29.62 14.74
CA SER A 257 -3.71 29.71 13.71
C SER A 257 -3.44 28.77 12.55
N ARG A 258 -2.20 28.75 12.04
CA ARG A 258 -1.77 27.87 10.95
C ARG A 258 -1.91 26.41 11.33
N ILE A 259 -1.49 26.01 12.53
CA ILE A 259 -1.65 24.66 13.06
C ILE A 259 -3.14 24.27 13.09
N GLY A 260 -4.00 25.17 13.59
CA GLY A 260 -5.45 24.94 13.64
C GLY A 260 -6.07 24.69 12.26
N VAL A 261 -5.69 25.48 11.25
CA VAL A 261 -6.14 25.31 9.86
C VAL A 261 -5.67 23.98 9.29
N MET A 262 -4.40 23.62 9.52
CA MET A 262 -3.84 22.34 9.02
C MET A 262 -4.54 21.14 9.67
N ARG A 263 -4.76 21.17 10.98
CA ARG A 263 -5.48 20.10 11.70
C ARG A 263 -6.93 19.95 11.22
N SER A 264 -7.61 21.06 10.97
CA SER A 264 -8.98 21.03 10.44
C SER A 264 -9.03 20.43 9.03
N LYS A 265 -8.07 20.77 8.16
CA LYS A 265 -7.93 20.17 6.82
C LYS A 265 -7.65 18.67 6.91
N ALA A 266 -6.72 18.27 7.77
CA ALA A 266 -6.39 16.86 7.98
C ALA A 266 -7.58 16.05 8.51
N LEU A 267 -8.36 16.59 9.46
CA LEU A 267 -9.57 15.94 9.96
C LEU A 267 -10.62 15.74 8.86
N THR A 268 -10.82 16.75 8.02
CA THR A 268 -11.72 16.64 6.86
C THR A 268 -11.28 15.51 5.92
N ASP A 269 -10.00 15.42 5.63
CA ASP A 269 -9.46 14.40 4.73
C ASP A 269 -9.50 12.99 5.35
N TYR A 270 -9.24 12.84 6.65
CA TYR A 270 -9.44 11.55 7.34
C TYR A 270 -10.91 11.11 7.28
N ASN A 271 -11.85 12.01 7.50
CA ASN A 271 -13.29 11.71 7.43
C ASN A 271 -13.68 11.27 6.01
N ARG A 272 -13.14 11.91 4.96
CA ARG A 272 -13.33 11.50 3.56
C ARG A 272 -12.75 10.12 3.29
N ALA A 273 -11.51 9.87 3.71
CA ALA A 273 -10.85 8.58 3.54
C ALA A 273 -11.62 7.44 4.24
N MET A 274 -12.21 7.73 5.42
CA MET A 274 -13.00 6.78 6.18
C MET A 274 -14.31 6.42 5.46
N THR A 275 -15.00 7.40 4.86
CA THR A 275 -16.36 7.24 4.34
C THR A 275 -16.41 6.79 2.89
N ILE A 276 -15.50 7.29 2.05
CA ILE A 276 -15.53 7.08 0.59
C ILE A 276 -15.40 5.60 0.20
N ASN A 277 -14.62 4.80 0.95
CA ASN A 277 -14.28 3.44 0.54
C ASN A 277 -14.47 2.40 1.66
N TYR A 278 -15.43 2.63 2.56
CA TYR A 278 -15.61 1.82 3.76
C TYR A 278 -15.74 0.31 3.51
N GLY A 279 -16.46 -0.10 2.48
CA GLY A 279 -16.68 -1.52 2.15
C GLY A 279 -15.51 -2.20 1.42
N GLN A 280 -14.63 -1.43 0.76
CA GLN A 280 -13.58 -1.95 -0.13
C GLN A 280 -12.21 -2.08 0.57
N ASP A 281 -11.90 -1.15 1.46
CA ASP A 281 -10.65 -1.15 2.23
C ASP A 281 -10.94 -0.84 3.71
N ARG A 282 -11.52 -1.83 4.38
CA ARG A 282 -11.84 -1.73 5.81
C ARG A 282 -10.63 -1.32 6.65
N GLY A 283 -9.44 -1.83 6.30
CA GLY A 283 -8.20 -1.49 7.02
C GLY A 283 -7.86 -0.01 6.92
N LEU A 284 -8.04 0.62 5.76
CA LEU A 284 -7.84 2.04 5.56
C LEU A 284 -8.86 2.87 6.34
N SER A 285 -10.14 2.50 6.27
CA SER A 285 -11.22 3.19 6.98
C SER A 285 -11.02 3.16 8.50
N LEU A 286 -10.66 2.01 9.08
CA LEU A 286 -10.38 1.89 10.52
C LEU A 286 -9.15 2.69 10.95
N ARG A 287 -8.11 2.74 10.13
CA ARG A 287 -6.94 3.61 10.39
C ARG A 287 -7.30 5.08 10.33
N SER A 288 -8.08 5.49 9.31
CA SER A 288 -8.55 6.87 9.20
C SER A 288 -9.37 7.29 10.42
N MET A 289 -10.27 6.42 10.89
CA MET A 289 -11.07 6.63 12.09
C MET A 289 -10.20 6.79 13.34
N ARG A 290 -9.22 5.90 13.53
CA ARG A 290 -8.28 5.97 14.64
C ARG A 290 -7.47 7.28 14.62
N ASP A 291 -6.89 7.61 13.47
CA ASP A 291 -6.03 8.78 13.32
C ASP A 291 -6.85 10.09 13.45
N SER A 292 -8.12 10.10 13.01
CA SER A 292 -9.08 11.20 13.32
C SER A 292 -9.28 11.41 14.82
N LEU A 293 -9.43 10.32 15.59
CA LEU A 293 -9.62 10.43 17.03
C LEU A 293 -8.40 11.00 17.74
N TYR A 294 -7.19 10.60 17.35
CA TYR A 294 -5.96 11.22 17.85
C TYR A 294 -5.87 12.71 17.51
N LEU A 295 -6.27 13.07 16.28
CA LEU A 295 -6.25 14.46 15.83
C LEU A 295 -7.27 15.32 16.57
N ILE A 296 -8.50 14.83 16.74
CA ILE A 296 -9.57 15.54 17.49
C ILE A 296 -9.09 15.87 18.91
N LYS A 297 -8.43 14.95 19.60
CA LYS A 297 -7.88 15.20 20.97
C LYS A 297 -6.82 16.30 21.00
N LYS A 298 -6.12 16.56 19.91
CA LYS A 298 -5.11 17.63 19.80
C LYS A 298 -5.72 19.00 19.44
N MET A 299 -6.99 19.06 19.04
CA MET A 299 -7.63 20.32 18.66
C MET A 299 -7.92 21.16 19.91
N PRO A 300 -7.50 22.42 19.94
CA PRO A 300 -7.75 23.31 21.10
C PRO A 300 -9.22 23.42 21.48
N SER A 301 -10.10 23.39 20.48
CA SER A 301 -11.56 23.47 20.69
C SER A 301 -12.18 22.20 21.28
N TYR A 302 -11.46 21.08 21.34
CA TYR A 302 -12.01 19.80 21.80
C TYR A 302 -12.53 19.86 23.24
N ALA A 303 -11.75 20.46 24.14
CA ALA A 303 -12.08 20.52 25.57
C ALA A 303 -13.37 21.33 25.85
N GLU A 304 -13.69 22.31 25.00
CA GLU A 304 -14.81 23.24 25.18
C GLU A 304 -16.01 22.92 24.28
N ASN A 305 -15.84 22.02 23.29
CA ASN A 305 -16.85 21.69 22.30
C ASN A 305 -17.53 20.35 22.59
N PHE A 306 -18.66 20.42 23.31
CA PHE A 306 -19.43 19.20 23.65
C PHE A 306 -19.88 18.40 22.43
N THR A 307 -20.25 19.05 21.33
CA THR A 307 -20.63 18.35 20.09
C THR A 307 -19.47 17.53 19.54
N MET A 308 -18.27 18.11 19.48
CA MET A 308 -17.06 17.41 19.05
C MET A 308 -16.71 16.26 19.97
N GLN A 309 -16.86 16.40 21.29
CA GLN A 309 -16.66 15.32 22.27
C GLN A 309 -17.66 14.18 22.04
N LYS A 310 -18.92 14.49 21.78
CA LYS A 310 -19.96 13.49 21.50
C LYS A 310 -19.72 12.75 20.20
N GLU A 311 -19.30 13.44 19.16
CA GLU A 311 -18.91 12.82 17.87
C GLU A 311 -17.69 11.91 18.03
N ALA A 312 -16.65 12.35 18.75
CA ALA A 312 -15.48 11.54 19.07
C ALA A 312 -15.85 10.30 19.88
N HIS A 313 -16.71 10.43 20.89
CA HIS A 313 -17.23 9.31 21.66
C HIS A 313 -17.96 8.28 20.76
N GLY A 314 -18.86 8.75 19.89
CA GLY A 314 -19.57 7.89 18.94
C GLY A 314 -18.61 7.13 18.01
N MET A 315 -17.63 7.83 17.46
CA MET A 315 -16.59 7.25 16.60
C MET A 315 -15.70 6.25 17.36
N ALA A 316 -15.31 6.56 18.61
CA ALA A 316 -14.54 5.66 19.46
C ALA A 316 -15.29 4.36 19.77
N LYS A 317 -16.58 4.45 20.13
CA LYS A 317 -17.46 3.26 20.33
C LYS A 317 -17.55 2.43 19.07
N LEU A 318 -17.72 3.05 17.91
CA LEU A 318 -17.77 2.35 16.63
C LEU A 318 -16.45 1.62 16.33
N LEU A 319 -15.31 2.30 16.45
CA LEU A 319 -13.99 1.72 16.23
C LEU A 319 -13.74 0.54 17.18
N ASN A 320 -14.03 0.69 18.47
CA ASN A 320 -13.86 -0.36 19.45
C ASN A 320 -14.79 -1.56 19.18
N GLY A 321 -16.05 -1.31 18.77
CA GLY A 321 -17.00 -2.37 18.41
C GLY A 321 -16.62 -3.14 17.15
N LEU A 322 -16.05 -2.45 16.16
CA LEU A 322 -15.59 -3.05 14.90
C LEU A 322 -14.30 -3.85 15.06
N ASN A 323 -13.42 -3.45 15.97
CA ASN A 323 -12.11 -4.06 16.14
C ASN A 323 -11.53 -3.84 17.55
N PRO A 324 -12.08 -4.51 18.57
CA PRO A 324 -11.69 -4.28 19.97
C PRO A 324 -10.23 -4.57 20.26
N GLY A 325 -9.59 -5.48 19.50
CA GLY A 325 -8.18 -5.82 19.65
C GLY A 325 -7.19 -4.78 19.11
N ILE A 326 -7.67 -3.72 18.44
CA ILE A 326 -6.85 -2.67 17.82
C ILE A 326 -7.18 -1.28 18.42
N PHE A 327 -8.16 -1.19 19.31
CA PHE A 327 -8.48 0.10 19.93
C PHE A 327 -7.33 0.55 20.83
N PRO A 328 -6.74 1.75 20.59
CA PRO A 328 -5.61 2.21 21.35
C PRO A 328 -5.99 2.55 22.78
N SER A 329 -5.20 2.10 23.76
CA SER A 329 -5.43 2.39 25.17
C SER A 329 -5.43 3.89 25.50
N GLU A 330 -4.68 4.68 24.73
CA GLU A 330 -4.56 6.14 24.85
C GLU A 330 -5.86 6.88 24.48
N LEU A 331 -6.81 6.19 23.86
CA LEU A 331 -8.12 6.70 23.48
C LEU A 331 -9.24 6.18 24.38
N ASN A 332 -8.93 5.41 25.45
CA ASN A 332 -9.94 4.82 26.35
C ASN A 332 -10.85 5.85 27.02
N ASP A 333 -10.36 7.06 27.27
CA ASP A 333 -11.16 8.17 27.78
C ASP A 333 -12.31 8.56 26.85
N LEU A 334 -12.15 8.40 25.53
CA LEU A 334 -13.18 8.66 24.53
C LEU A 334 -14.34 7.64 24.57
N LEU A 335 -14.15 6.48 25.23
CA LEU A 335 -15.23 5.51 25.44
C LEU A 335 -16.20 5.92 26.56
N GLN A 336 -15.82 6.90 27.38
CA GLN A 336 -16.70 7.47 28.39
C GLN A 336 -17.61 8.52 27.74
N GLU A 337 -18.89 8.51 28.13
CA GLU A 337 -19.85 9.48 27.61
C GLU A 337 -19.50 10.89 28.13
N PRO A 338 -19.39 11.87 27.23
CA PRO A 338 -19.08 13.23 27.65
C PRO A 338 -20.27 13.83 28.43
N VAL A 339 -19.96 14.57 29.50
CA VAL A 339 -20.95 15.20 30.34
C VAL A 339 -21.41 16.49 29.67
N ASP A 340 -22.72 16.63 29.43
CA ASP A 340 -23.28 17.87 28.89
C ASP A 340 -23.15 19.02 29.95
N PRO A 341 -22.38 20.05 29.67
CA PRO A 341 -22.19 21.18 30.59
C PRO A 341 -23.48 21.97 30.84
N ASN A 342 -24.54 21.75 30.06
CA ASN A 342 -25.85 22.40 30.17
C ASN A 342 -26.93 21.43 30.68
N ALA A 343 -26.63 20.18 30.96
CA ALA A 343 -27.57 19.22 31.50
C ALA A 343 -27.91 19.64 32.95
N GLY A 344 -28.98 20.39 33.14
CA GLY A 344 -29.47 20.84 34.44
C GLY A 344 -29.64 22.35 34.58
N LYS A 345 -29.51 23.09 33.49
CA LYS A 345 -29.88 24.55 33.44
C LYS A 345 -31.29 24.66 32.81
#